data_27b87ed78748563408047bcaafda022a
#
_entry.id   27b87ed78748563408047bcaafda022a
#
_cell.length_a   1.000
_cell.length_b   1.000
_cell.length_c   1.000
_cell.angle_alpha   90.00
_cell.angle_beta   90.00
_cell.angle_gamma   90.00
#
_symmetry.space_group_name_H-M   'P 1'
#
loop_
_entity.id
_entity.type
_entity.pdbx_description
1 polymer ?
#
loop_
_entity_poly.entity_id
_entity_poly.type
_entity_poly.pdbx_seq_one_letter_code
_entity_poly.pdbx_strand_id
1 'polypeptide(L)'
;FFLGLAGAFLFYSGNLLWIESRRKKARKSSPDPVQPLKTKVLGALTVGISLGCIAGISLTLSAAKFLPGRVQDLELWHSLIYYGVFIAAIGWAFLRGTARSAVELQWAAAVATLSIPLVSVLSVLVPGLGWTHPGQSWLVEITAVAGAGLLFFTAHRTRRRIRQAPEDS
;
A
#
# COMPACT_ATOMS: atom_id res chain seq x y z
N PHE A 1 4.26 16.14 10.17
CA PHE A 1 3.30 15.37 9.38
C PHE A 1 3.21 15.89 7.93
N PHE A 2 2.89 17.17 7.71
CA PHE A 2 2.76 17.77 6.37
C PHE A 2 4.02 17.66 5.51
N LEU A 3 5.21 17.90 6.09
CA LEU A 3 6.48 17.74 5.38
C LEU A 3 6.74 16.28 4.96
N GLY A 4 6.40 15.32 5.82
CA GLY A 4 6.54 13.90 5.49
C GLY A 4 5.61 13.48 4.34
N LEU A 5 4.36 13.96 4.36
CA LEU A 5 3.38 13.70 3.29
C LEU A 5 3.81 14.35 1.96
N ALA A 6 4.27 15.60 2.02
CA ALA A 6 4.80 16.30 0.85
C ALA A 6 6.03 15.60 0.27
N GLY A 7 6.96 15.16 1.12
CA GLY A 7 8.14 14.40 0.73
C GLY A 7 7.79 13.07 0.07
N ALA A 8 6.86 12.31 0.64
CA ALA A 8 6.38 11.06 0.07
C ALA A 8 5.70 11.29 -1.29
N PHE A 9 4.89 12.35 -1.42
CA PHE A 9 4.24 12.72 -2.68
C PHE A 9 5.26 13.12 -3.75
N LEU A 10 6.26 13.92 -3.42
CA LEU A 10 7.34 14.32 -4.35
C LEU A 10 8.16 13.10 -4.80
N PHE A 11 8.49 12.21 -3.87
CA PHE A 11 9.22 10.99 -4.19
C PHE A 11 8.42 10.07 -5.12
N TYR A 12 7.15 9.86 -4.82
CA TYR A 12 6.26 9.02 -5.63
C TYR A 12 6.03 9.61 -7.04
N SER A 13 5.69 10.90 -7.11
CA SER A 13 5.44 11.59 -8.39
C SER A 13 6.72 11.70 -9.23
N GLY A 14 7.87 11.98 -8.61
CA GLY A 14 9.17 12.03 -9.28
C GLY A 14 9.55 10.69 -9.91
N ASN A 15 9.35 9.58 -9.19
CA ASN A 15 9.59 8.24 -9.72
C ASN A 15 8.65 7.90 -10.89
N LEU A 16 7.39 8.26 -10.80
CA LEU A 16 6.43 8.04 -11.91
C LEU A 16 6.80 8.85 -13.16
N LEU A 17 7.16 10.12 -13.01
CA LEU A 17 7.61 10.97 -14.11
C LEU A 17 8.90 10.42 -14.75
N TRP A 18 9.84 9.93 -13.95
CA TRP A 18 11.06 9.33 -14.45
C TRP A 18 10.80 8.04 -15.23
N ILE A 19 9.92 7.15 -14.71
CA ILE A 19 9.50 5.93 -15.40
C ILE A 19 8.83 6.28 -16.74
N GLU A 20 7.92 7.25 -16.74
CA GLU A 20 7.21 7.67 -17.94
C GLU A 20 8.13 8.30 -18.98
N SER A 21 9.10 9.12 -18.56
CA SER A 21 10.08 9.71 -19.49
C SER A 21 10.99 8.65 -20.15
N ARG A 22 11.38 7.62 -19.39
CA ARG A 22 12.13 6.48 -19.93
C ARG A 22 11.30 5.64 -20.89
N ARG A 23 10.02 5.44 -20.57
CA ARG A 23 9.08 4.72 -21.42
C ARG A 23 8.87 5.43 -22.75
N LYS A 24 8.73 6.77 -22.73
CA LYS A 24 8.64 7.59 -23.94
C LYS A 24 9.92 7.53 -24.80
N LYS A 25 11.09 7.56 -24.17
CA LYS A 25 12.37 7.39 -24.89
C LYS A 25 12.48 6.02 -25.54
N ALA A 26 12.12 4.93 -24.85
CA ALA A 26 12.15 3.58 -25.40
C ALA A 26 11.22 3.41 -26.60
N ARG A 27 10.01 4.01 -26.56
CA ARG A 27 9.06 4.00 -27.70
C ARG A 27 9.56 4.75 -28.93
N LYS A 28 10.43 5.76 -28.76
CA LYS A 28 11.00 6.53 -29.89
C LYS A 28 12.21 5.85 -30.52
N SER A 29 12.87 4.92 -29.82
CA SER A 29 14.16 4.34 -30.22
C SER A 29 14.04 2.97 -30.89
N SER A 30 12.88 2.30 -30.91
CA SER A 30 12.70 0.98 -31.53
C SER A 30 11.25 0.76 -31.95
N PRO A 31 11.02 0.14 -33.12
CA PRO A 31 9.69 -0.24 -33.57
C PRO A 31 9.06 -1.35 -32.70
N ASP A 32 9.86 -2.07 -31.92
CA ASP A 32 9.40 -3.10 -31.00
C ASP A 32 9.87 -2.74 -29.56
N PRO A 33 9.01 -2.11 -28.73
CA PRO A 33 9.41 -1.55 -27.46
C PRO A 33 9.48 -2.64 -26.38
N VAL A 34 10.53 -3.45 -26.41
CA VAL A 34 10.88 -4.29 -25.25
C VAL A 34 11.28 -3.38 -24.11
N GLN A 35 10.43 -3.26 -23.11
CA GLN A 35 10.75 -2.48 -21.91
C GLN A 35 12.05 -3.01 -21.28
N PRO A 36 13.08 -2.17 -21.10
CA PRO A 36 14.33 -2.60 -20.50
C PRO A 36 14.06 -3.18 -19.10
N LEU A 37 14.68 -4.31 -18.81
CA LEU A 37 14.49 -5.06 -17.55
C LEU A 37 14.61 -4.15 -16.31
N LYS A 38 15.54 -3.20 -16.35
CA LYS A 38 15.76 -2.20 -15.30
C LYS A 38 14.53 -1.34 -15.02
N THR A 39 13.76 -0.98 -16.04
CA THR A 39 12.54 -0.16 -15.87
C THR A 39 11.40 -0.98 -15.28
N LYS A 40 11.27 -2.27 -15.62
CA LYS A 40 10.30 -3.20 -15.02
C LYS A 40 10.59 -3.42 -13.54
N VAL A 41 11.86 -3.69 -13.21
CA VAL A 41 12.32 -3.88 -11.83
C VAL A 41 12.04 -2.64 -10.98
N LEU A 42 12.42 -1.45 -11.47
CA LEU A 42 12.21 -0.21 -10.73
C LEU A 42 10.72 0.09 -10.53
N GLY A 43 9.90 -0.15 -11.55
CA GLY A 43 8.44 0.01 -11.42
C GLY A 43 7.84 -0.93 -10.38
N ALA A 44 8.22 -2.20 -10.40
CA ALA A 44 7.76 -3.18 -9.41
C ALA A 44 8.22 -2.82 -7.99
N LEU A 45 9.48 -2.40 -7.82
CA LEU A 45 10.01 -1.93 -6.54
C LEU A 45 9.24 -0.70 -6.03
N THR A 46 9.02 0.31 -6.88
CA THR A 46 8.31 1.53 -6.47
C THR A 46 6.90 1.20 -5.96
N VAL A 47 6.16 0.36 -6.68
CA VAL A 47 4.81 -0.06 -6.29
C VAL A 47 4.83 -0.93 -5.04
N GLY A 48 5.69 -1.95 -5.01
CA GLY A 48 5.79 -2.89 -3.89
C GLY A 48 6.22 -2.22 -2.59
N ILE A 49 7.25 -1.36 -2.63
CA ILE A 49 7.74 -0.63 -1.47
C ILE A 49 6.67 0.34 -0.94
N SER A 50 6.12 1.20 -1.81
CA SER A 50 5.17 2.24 -1.36
C SER A 50 3.90 1.64 -0.76
N LEU A 51 3.27 0.69 -1.45
CA LEU A 51 2.02 0.09 -0.99
C LEU A 51 2.24 -0.95 0.11
N GLY A 52 3.38 -1.64 0.09
CA GLY A 52 3.82 -2.54 1.15
C GLY A 52 4.06 -1.83 2.48
N CYS A 53 4.69 -0.63 2.45
CA CYS A 53 4.83 0.20 3.65
C CYS A 53 3.46 0.61 4.22
N ILE A 54 2.54 1.08 3.37
CA ILE A 54 1.21 1.50 3.83
C ILE A 54 0.47 0.31 4.46
N ALA A 55 0.44 -0.83 3.79
CA ALA A 55 -0.22 -2.04 4.29
C ALA A 55 0.44 -2.56 5.56
N GLY A 56 1.76 -2.61 5.61
CA GLY A 56 2.53 -3.08 6.77
C GLY A 56 2.30 -2.21 8.01
N ILE A 57 2.41 -0.89 7.88
CA ILE A 57 2.13 0.05 8.99
C ILE A 57 0.67 -0.09 9.45
N SER A 58 -0.27 -0.15 8.52
CA SER A 58 -1.71 -0.25 8.85
C SER A 58 -2.03 -1.53 9.62
N LEU A 59 -1.50 -2.68 9.20
CA LEU A 59 -1.69 -3.95 9.89
C LEU A 59 -0.99 -3.99 11.24
N THR A 60 0.21 -3.40 11.36
CA THR A 60 0.92 -3.28 12.64
C THR A 60 0.13 -2.41 13.63
N LEU A 61 -0.43 -1.27 13.18
CA LEU A 61 -1.29 -0.44 14.02
C LEU A 61 -2.57 -1.16 14.44
N SER A 62 -3.16 -1.94 13.55
CA SER A 62 -4.32 -2.77 13.90
C SER A 62 -3.94 -3.85 14.91
N ALA A 63 -2.79 -4.52 14.71
CA ALA A 63 -2.28 -5.56 15.60
C ALA A 63 -1.95 -5.02 17.00
N ALA A 64 -1.44 -3.80 17.10
CA ALA A 64 -1.14 -3.13 18.36
C ALA A 64 -2.37 -2.99 19.29
N LYS A 65 -3.58 -3.08 18.75
CA LYS A 65 -4.82 -3.00 19.54
C LYS A 65 -5.23 -4.32 20.18
N PHE A 66 -4.85 -5.47 19.62
CA PHE A 66 -5.29 -6.78 20.13
C PHE A 66 -4.16 -7.72 20.56
N LEU A 67 -2.90 -7.45 20.22
CA LEU A 67 -1.75 -8.26 20.65
C LEU A 67 -1.36 -8.10 22.14
N PRO A 68 -1.48 -6.89 22.75
CA PRO A 68 -1.08 -6.71 24.14
C PRO A 68 -1.75 -7.72 25.09
N GLY A 69 -0.97 -8.32 25.97
CA GLY A 69 -1.43 -9.35 26.90
C GLY A 69 -1.64 -10.75 26.31
N ARG A 70 -1.46 -10.93 25.00
CA ARG A 70 -1.60 -12.23 24.32
C ARG A 70 -0.27 -12.82 23.85
N VAL A 71 0.73 -11.98 23.69
CA VAL A 71 2.07 -12.39 23.23
C VAL A 71 3.12 -11.92 24.21
N GLN A 72 4.20 -12.68 24.37
CA GLN A 72 5.29 -12.36 25.30
C GLN A 72 6.21 -11.28 24.75
N ASP A 73 6.47 -11.30 23.43
CA ASP A 73 7.37 -10.38 22.76
C ASP A 73 6.59 -9.56 21.69
N LEU A 74 6.05 -8.44 22.15
CA LEU A 74 5.22 -7.56 21.32
C LEU A 74 6.02 -6.91 20.18
N GLU A 75 7.29 -6.57 20.44
CA GLU A 75 8.16 -5.90 19.46
C GLU A 75 8.50 -6.86 18.32
N LEU A 76 8.81 -8.11 18.64
CA LEU A 76 9.06 -9.15 17.64
C LEU A 76 7.83 -9.34 16.73
N TRP A 77 6.63 -9.44 17.31
CA TRP A 77 5.41 -9.62 16.53
C TRP A 77 5.09 -8.43 15.65
N HIS A 78 5.28 -7.20 16.12
CA HIS A 78 5.10 -6.01 15.28
C HIS A 78 6.10 -5.99 14.12
N SER A 79 7.34 -6.34 14.37
CA SER A 79 8.37 -6.44 13.34
C SER A 79 8.05 -7.52 12.32
N LEU A 80 7.63 -8.70 12.76
CA LEU A 80 7.25 -9.81 11.86
C LEU A 80 6.06 -9.44 10.97
N ILE A 81 5.04 -8.82 11.53
CA ILE A 81 3.87 -8.37 10.75
C ILE A 81 4.30 -7.33 9.71
N TYR A 82 5.04 -6.31 10.14
CA TYR A 82 5.47 -5.24 9.23
C TYR A 82 6.34 -5.77 8.10
N TYR A 83 7.45 -6.44 8.43
CA TYR A 83 8.40 -6.92 7.42
C TYR A 83 7.82 -8.06 6.59
N GLY A 84 7.00 -8.93 7.16
CA GLY A 84 6.32 -9.99 6.43
C GLY A 84 5.42 -9.43 5.33
N VAL A 85 4.56 -8.48 5.68
CA VAL A 85 3.68 -7.81 4.71
C VAL A 85 4.47 -7.01 3.67
N PHE A 86 5.50 -6.29 4.10
CA PHE A 86 6.36 -5.49 3.24
C PHE A 86 7.07 -6.34 2.18
N ILE A 87 7.71 -7.44 2.60
CA ILE A 87 8.42 -8.35 1.69
C ILE A 87 7.42 -9.07 0.77
N ALA A 88 6.26 -9.50 1.30
CA ALA A 88 5.22 -10.12 0.49
C ALA A 88 4.69 -9.17 -0.60
N ALA A 89 4.50 -7.88 -0.29
CA ALA A 89 4.07 -6.88 -1.27
C ALA A 89 5.10 -6.66 -2.39
N ILE A 90 6.39 -6.62 -2.04
CA ILE A 90 7.48 -6.53 -3.02
C ILE A 90 7.48 -7.79 -3.90
N GLY A 91 7.47 -8.98 -3.31
CA GLY A 91 7.41 -10.25 -4.05
C GLY A 91 6.21 -10.31 -5.00
N TRP A 92 5.04 -9.89 -4.54
CA TRP A 92 3.82 -9.84 -5.35
C TRP A 92 3.96 -8.89 -6.55
N ALA A 93 4.59 -7.72 -6.34
CA ALA A 93 4.83 -6.76 -7.41
C ALA A 93 5.74 -7.33 -8.52
N PHE A 94 6.72 -8.16 -8.17
CA PHE A 94 7.56 -8.85 -9.14
C PHE A 94 6.81 -9.96 -9.89
N LEU A 95 6.00 -10.75 -9.19
CA LEU A 95 5.27 -11.88 -9.78
C LEU A 95 4.17 -11.43 -10.76
N ARG A 96 3.44 -10.38 -10.41
CA ARG A 96 2.26 -9.92 -11.19
C ARG A 96 2.57 -8.84 -12.23
N GLY A 97 3.75 -8.25 -12.14
CA GLY A 97 4.14 -7.09 -12.94
C GLY A 97 3.49 -5.78 -12.47
N THR A 98 4.11 -4.66 -12.85
CA THR A 98 3.86 -3.33 -12.25
C THR A 98 2.40 -2.86 -12.35
N ALA A 99 1.74 -3.07 -13.51
CA ALA A 99 0.40 -2.50 -13.73
C ALA A 99 -0.71 -3.24 -12.95
N ARG A 100 -0.64 -4.58 -12.91
CA ARG A 100 -1.63 -5.40 -12.19
C ARG A 100 -1.40 -5.34 -10.69
N SER A 101 -0.15 -5.47 -10.26
CA SER A 101 0.20 -5.40 -8.85
C SER A 101 -0.15 -4.05 -8.22
N ALA A 102 -0.04 -2.93 -8.95
CA ALA A 102 -0.43 -1.62 -8.45
C ALA A 102 -1.90 -1.59 -8.02
N VAL A 103 -2.81 -2.14 -8.82
CA VAL A 103 -4.24 -2.19 -8.47
C VAL A 103 -4.49 -3.15 -7.31
N GLU A 104 -3.92 -4.36 -7.37
CA GLU A 104 -4.13 -5.39 -6.33
C GLU A 104 -3.58 -4.93 -4.97
N LEU A 105 -2.38 -4.36 -4.94
CA LEU A 105 -1.76 -3.85 -3.72
C LEU A 105 -2.45 -2.59 -3.19
N GLN A 106 -3.02 -1.73 -4.05
CA GLN A 106 -3.85 -0.61 -3.59
C GLN A 106 -5.11 -1.10 -2.86
N TRP A 107 -5.78 -2.15 -3.38
CA TRP A 107 -6.90 -2.77 -2.70
C TRP A 107 -6.47 -3.40 -1.36
N ALA A 108 -5.37 -4.14 -1.36
CA ALA A 108 -4.83 -4.74 -0.14
C ALA A 108 -4.47 -3.68 0.91
N ALA A 109 -3.79 -2.60 0.51
CA ALA A 109 -3.46 -1.49 1.39
C ALA A 109 -4.71 -0.77 1.93
N ALA A 110 -5.74 -0.58 1.08
CA ALA A 110 -7.01 0.02 1.51
C ALA A 110 -7.72 -0.84 2.55
N VAL A 111 -7.81 -2.15 2.35
CA VAL A 111 -8.38 -3.09 3.32
C VAL A 111 -7.56 -3.11 4.62
N ALA A 112 -6.23 -3.15 4.51
CA ALA A 112 -5.34 -3.07 5.67
C ALA A 112 -5.54 -1.77 6.46
N THR A 113 -5.74 -0.63 5.78
CA THR A 113 -5.98 0.66 6.43
C THR A 113 -7.36 0.71 7.10
N LEU A 114 -8.40 0.12 6.47
CA LEU A 114 -9.73 0.00 7.06
C LEU A 114 -9.76 -0.92 8.28
N SER A 115 -8.83 -1.86 8.43
CA SER A 115 -8.77 -2.72 9.62
C SER A 115 -8.53 -1.91 10.90
N ILE A 116 -7.90 -0.72 10.83
CA ILE A 116 -7.64 0.14 12.00
C ILE A 116 -8.95 0.59 12.67
N PRO A 117 -9.88 1.29 11.98
CA PRO A 117 -11.14 1.67 12.58
C PRO A 117 -12.05 0.46 12.86
N LEU A 118 -11.97 -0.59 12.04
CA LEU A 118 -12.78 -1.79 12.24
C LEU A 118 -12.46 -2.49 13.56
N VAL A 119 -11.18 -2.64 13.89
CA VAL A 119 -10.73 -3.20 15.17
C VAL A 119 -11.21 -2.33 16.34
N SER A 120 -11.19 -1.00 16.22
CA SER A 120 -11.69 -0.09 17.23
C SER A 120 -13.20 -0.23 17.45
N VAL A 121 -13.98 -0.30 16.37
CA VAL A 121 -15.44 -0.52 16.45
C VAL A 121 -15.76 -1.87 17.09
N LEU A 122 -15.05 -2.93 16.68
CA LEU A 122 -15.24 -4.27 17.26
C LEU A 122 -14.93 -4.29 18.76
N SER A 123 -13.88 -3.60 19.20
CA SER A 123 -13.53 -3.53 20.62
C SER A 123 -14.60 -2.82 21.49
N VAL A 124 -15.32 -1.85 20.92
CA VAL A 124 -16.45 -1.18 21.58
C VAL A 124 -17.68 -2.07 21.60
N LEU A 125 -17.97 -2.76 20.49
CA LEU A 125 -19.18 -3.60 20.37
C LEU A 125 -19.11 -4.89 21.19
N VAL A 126 -17.88 -5.41 21.42
CA VAL A 126 -17.65 -6.67 22.13
C VAL A 126 -16.65 -6.47 23.27
N PRO A 127 -17.08 -5.90 24.42
CA PRO A 127 -16.17 -5.59 25.55
C PRO A 127 -15.43 -6.80 26.11
N GLY A 128 -15.97 -8.02 25.93
CA GLY A 128 -15.38 -9.28 26.40
C GLY A 128 -14.13 -9.73 25.64
N LEU A 129 -13.75 -9.08 24.52
CA LEU A 129 -12.54 -9.43 23.77
C LEU A 129 -11.23 -9.01 24.46
N GLY A 130 -11.29 -8.20 25.52
CA GLY A 130 -10.13 -7.77 26.30
C GLY A 130 -9.10 -6.99 25.45
N TRP A 131 -9.56 -6.31 24.40
CA TRP A 131 -8.70 -5.47 23.57
C TRP A 131 -8.45 -4.14 24.28
N THR A 132 -7.17 -3.80 24.44
CA THR A 132 -6.79 -2.55 25.08
C THR A 132 -7.17 -1.37 24.21
N HIS A 133 -7.73 -0.34 24.83
CA HIS A 133 -7.91 0.99 24.21
C HIS A 133 -6.75 1.90 24.65
N PRO A 134 -5.59 1.91 24.02
CA PRO A 134 -4.63 2.97 24.25
C PRO A 134 -5.24 4.24 23.65
N GLY A 135 -5.56 5.20 24.48
CA GLY A 135 -6.12 6.50 24.23
C GLY A 135 -6.67 6.71 22.80
N GLN A 136 -7.99 6.58 22.66
CA GLN A 136 -8.63 6.70 21.34
C GLN A 136 -8.30 8.04 20.71
N SER A 137 -7.36 8.02 19.76
CA SER A 137 -7.11 9.17 18.92
C SER A 137 -8.07 9.12 17.72
N TRP A 138 -9.23 9.73 17.86
CA TRP A 138 -10.21 9.89 16.77
C TRP A 138 -9.59 10.38 15.48
N LEU A 139 -8.50 11.13 15.57
CA LEU A 139 -7.74 11.60 14.42
C LEU A 139 -7.12 10.44 13.61
N VAL A 140 -6.64 9.39 14.27
CA VAL A 140 -6.08 8.21 13.58
C VAL A 140 -7.19 7.45 12.85
N GLU A 141 -8.35 7.30 13.49
CA GLU A 141 -9.49 6.60 12.88
C GLU A 141 -10.03 7.36 11.66
N ILE A 142 -10.21 8.69 11.79
CA ILE A 142 -10.68 9.53 10.68
C ILE A 142 -9.68 9.53 9.53
N THR A 143 -8.38 9.68 9.82
CA THR A 143 -7.34 9.64 8.78
C THR A 143 -7.22 8.28 8.12
N ALA A 144 -7.43 7.18 8.86
CA ALA A 144 -7.45 5.84 8.30
C ALA A 144 -8.64 5.64 7.35
N VAL A 145 -9.85 6.09 7.72
CA VAL A 145 -11.04 6.03 6.85
C VAL A 145 -10.82 6.87 5.58
N ALA A 146 -10.34 8.10 5.73
CA ALA A 146 -10.08 8.98 4.60
C ALA A 146 -8.99 8.41 3.66
N GLY A 147 -7.90 7.88 4.23
CA GLY A 147 -6.82 7.24 3.49
C GLY A 147 -7.27 6.00 2.74
N ALA A 148 -8.05 5.13 3.40
CA ALA A 148 -8.62 3.95 2.75
C ALA A 148 -9.58 4.34 1.61
N GLY A 149 -10.44 5.33 1.82
CA GLY A 149 -11.33 5.86 0.78
C GLY A 149 -10.56 6.37 -0.45
N LEU A 150 -9.47 7.10 -0.23
CA LEU A 150 -8.58 7.57 -1.29
C LEU A 150 -7.94 6.41 -2.06
N LEU A 151 -7.44 5.40 -1.34
CA LEU A 151 -6.85 4.20 -1.95
C LEU A 151 -7.87 3.42 -2.78
N PHE A 152 -9.10 3.24 -2.29
CA PHE A 152 -10.19 2.60 -3.06
C PHE A 152 -10.54 3.40 -4.31
N PHE A 153 -10.68 4.71 -4.18
CA PHE A 153 -10.99 5.59 -5.31
C PHE A 153 -9.91 5.51 -6.40
N THR A 154 -8.65 5.62 -6.00
CA THR A 154 -7.51 5.55 -6.93
C THR A 154 -7.38 4.17 -7.56
N ALA A 155 -7.56 3.09 -6.82
CA ALA A 155 -7.56 1.72 -7.32
C ALA A 155 -8.66 1.50 -8.36
N HIS A 156 -9.88 1.96 -8.07
CA HIS A 156 -11.02 1.85 -8.98
C HIS A 156 -10.79 2.64 -10.29
N ARG A 157 -10.29 3.87 -10.18
CA ARG A 157 -9.95 4.72 -11.34
C ARG A 157 -8.84 4.08 -12.19
N THR A 158 -7.80 3.54 -11.58
CA THR A 158 -6.70 2.86 -12.27
C THR A 158 -7.19 1.61 -12.99
N ARG A 159 -8.03 0.80 -12.34
CA ARG A 159 -8.63 -0.41 -12.93
C ARG A 159 -9.47 -0.07 -14.16
N ARG A 160 -10.27 1.01 -14.11
CA ARG A 160 -11.06 1.47 -15.27
C ARG A 160 -10.16 1.87 -16.44
N ARG A 161 -9.07 2.60 -16.19
CA ARG A 161 -8.11 3.01 -17.24
C ARG A 161 -7.41 1.84 -17.90
N ILE A 162 -7.04 0.80 -17.13
CA ILE A 162 -6.40 -0.42 -17.67
C ILE A 162 -7.38 -1.18 -18.57
N ARG A 163 -8.67 -1.22 -18.22
CA ARG A 163 -9.71 -1.89 -19.03
C ARG A 163 -10.08 -1.11 -20.30
N GLN A 164 -9.89 0.19 -20.31
CA GLN A 164 -10.21 1.06 -21.44
C GLN A 164 -9.02 1.30 -22.38
N ALA A 165 -7.82 0.84 -22.03
CA ALA A 165 -6.70 0.82 -22.95
C ALA A 165 -7.04 -0.18 -24.06
N PRO A 166 -7.17 0.25 -25.35
CA PRO A 166 -7.49 -0.66 -26.44
C PRO A 166 -6.41 -1.73 -26.56
N GLU A 167 -6.83 -2.94 -26.91
CA GLU A 167 -5.94 -4.08 -27.23
C GLU A 167 -5.16 -3.87 -28.55
N ASP A 168 -4.98 -2.62 -28.96
CA ASP A 168 -4.27 -2.26 -30.18
C ASP A 168 -2.76 -2.15 -29.88
N SER A 169 -2.10 -3.30 -29.85
CA SER A 169 -0.69 -3.44 -30.25
C SER A 169 -0.24 -4.90 -30.22
#